data_12a2fa17444b3bf09fb703e4ec101d75
#
_entry.id   12a2fa17444b3bf09fb703e4ec101d75
#
_cell.length_a   1.000
_cell.length_b   1.000
_cell.length_c   1.000
_cell.angle_alpha   90.00
_cell.angle_beta   90.00
_cell.angle_gamma   90.00
#
_symmetry.space_group_name_H-M   'P 1'
#
loop_
_entity.id
_entity.type
_entity.pdbx_description
1 polymer ?
#
loop_
_entity_poly.entity_id
_entity_poly.type
_entity_poly.pdbx_seq_one_letter_code
_entity_poly.pdbx_strand_id
1 'polypeptide(L)'
;MLALYISSGIIGGLIILYLFISFNVYWVIFHSPNKQQKKYGDFPNDPSLSQSYDLYIDLVKKLQNEKYENVYITSYDKLKLRGRYYHSNDNAPIALCFHGFRGTPIRDFCGGYQILKERGFNVLLVDERAHINSKGHTITFGVKESKDATSWINYLINRFGKDTKILLVGISMGGYIVANTIINEDIPNNVFGAILDCPYHSPIEILKHSCVNKLHIPWWLGGTLLRSAAFIFGHFSFYKEKYQLTNKLAKVNFIVIHGDNDSIVPCQFSDNLLLANKEARKYVFKGAEHGVSYLVDKELYKKCVNDFINENLK
;
A
#
# COMPACT_ATOMS: atom_id res chain seq x y z
N MET A 1 -42.15 -33.66 12.30
CA MET A 1 -40.92 -33.63 13.14
C MET A 1 -39.68 -34.11 12.37
N LEU A 2 -39.64 -35.32 11.78
CA LEU A 2 -38.48 -35.85 11.06
C LEU A 2 -38.00 -34.94 9.93
N ALA A 3 -38.90 -34.43 9.08
CA ALA A 3 -38.58 -33.51 8.00
C ALA A 3 -37.93 -32.18 8.49
N LEU A 4 -38.36 -31.68 9.66
CA LEU A 4 -37.80 -30.49 10.29
C LEU A 4 -36.37 -30.75 10.78
N TYR A 5 -36.09 -31.91 11.37
CA TYR A 5 -34.73 -32.28 11.80
C TYR A 5 -33.77 -32.47 10.60
N ILE A 6 -34.28 -33.11 9.52
CA ILE A 6 -33.49 -33.30 8.30
C ILE A 6 -33.19 -31.94 7.66
N SER A 7 -34.17 -31.04 7.52
CA SER A 7 -33.92 -29.70 6.96
C SER A 7 -33.00 -28.86 7.81
N SER A 8 -33.12 -28.90 9.15
CA SER A 8 -32.21 -28.21 10.07
C SER A 8 -30.76 -28.75 9.96
N GLY A 9 -30.61 -30.08 9.81
CA GLY A 9 -29.31 -30.69 9.61
C GLY A 9 -28.64 -30.27 8.29
N ILE A 10 -29.40 -30.21 7.20
CA ILE A 10 -28.91 -29.75 5.89
C ILE A 10 -28.48 -28.28 5.96
N ILE A 11 -29.33 -27.41 6.54
CA ILE A 11 -29.01 -25.97 6.70
C ILE A 11 -27.76 -25.80 7.55
N GLY A 12 -27.65 -26.53 8.67
CA GLY A 12 -26.45 -26.49 9.52
C GLY A 12 -25.20 -26.90 8.75
N GLY A 13 -25.27 -27.98 7.97
CA GLY A 13 -24.16 -28.43 7.12
C GLY A 13 -23.74 -27.39 6.06
N LEU A 14 -24.70 -26.72 5.42
CA LEU A 14 -24.42 -25.65 4.44
C LEU A 14 -23.78 -24.43 5.10
N ILE A 15 -24.20 -24.05 6.29
CA ILE A 15 -23.57 -22.95 7.06
C ILE A 15 -22.12 -23.32 7.41
N ILE A 16 -21.87 -24.53 7.90
CA ILE A 16 -20.51 -24.98 8.23
C ILE A 16 -19.61 -24.97 6.98
N LEU A 17 -20.11 -25.49 5.86
CA LEU A 17 -19.40 -25.47 4.59
C LEU A 17 -19.08 -24.03 4.14
N TYR A 18 -20.05 -23.13 4.22
CA TYR A 18 -19.86 -21.72 3.89
C TYR A 18 -18.81 -21.04 4.77
N LEU A 19 -18.84 -21.27 6.07
CA LEU A 19 -17.84 -20.73 7.01
C LEU A 19 -16.44 -21.32 6.74
N PHE A 20 -16.36 -22.62 6.42
CA PHE A 20 -15.10 -23.26 6.05
C PHE A 20 -14.49 -22.63 4.77
N ILE A 21 -15.31 -22.41 3.73
CA ILE A 21 -14.87 -21.75 2.50
C ILE A 21 -14.44 -20.30 2.81
N SER A 22 -15.23 -19.56 3.59
CA SER A 22 -14.90 -18.18 3.98
C SER A 22 -13.60 -18.10 4.79
N PHE A 23 -13.33 -19.08 5.67
CA PHE A 23 -12.06 -19.17 6.39
C PHE A 23 -10.90 -19.40 5.44
N ASN A 24 -11.02 -20.27 4.43
CA ASN A 24 -9.98 -20.51 3.44
C ASN A 24 -9.74 -19.22 2.59
N VAL A 25 -10.78 -18.51 2.22
CA VAL A 25 -10.65 -17.19 1.55
C VAL A 25 -9.89 -16.21 2.44
N TYR A 26 -10.22 -16.14 3.73
CA TYR A 26 -9.45 -15.31 4.69
C TYR A 26 -7.98 -15.72 4.71
N TRP A 27 -7.70 -17.02 4.81
CA TRP A 27 -6.34 -17.54 4.92
C TRP A 27 -5.51 -17.23 3.67
N VAL A 28 -6.11 -17.32 2.48
CA VAL A 28 -5.41 -17.07 1.22
C VAL A 28 -5.25 -15.58 0.95
N ILE A 29 -6.27 -14.76 1.20
CA ILE A 29 -6.30 -13.37 0.75
C ILE A 29 -5.78 -12.40 1.83
N PHE A 30 -6.28 -12.55 3.06
CA PHE A 30 -6.05 -11.56 4.13
C PHE A 30 -5.03 -12.00 5.17
N HIS A 31 -4.85 -13.30 5.38
CA HIS A 31 -3.89 -13.78 6.35
C HIS A 31 -2.47 -13.69 5.79
N SER A 32 -1.56 -13.17 6.60
CA SER A 32 -0.13 -13.16 6.30
C SER A 32 0.63 -13.78 7.46
N PRO A 33 1.28 -14.94 7.27
CA PRO A 33 2.22 -15.43 8.25
C PRO A 33 3.45 -14.53 8.23
N ASN A 34 3.73 -13.86 9.34
CA ASN A 34 4.82 -12.88 9.53
C ASN A 34 6.24 -13.37 9.18
N LYS A 35 6.40 -14.54 8.56
CA LYS A 35 7.68 -15.20 8.35
C LYS A 35 8.17 -15.20 6.91
N GLN A 36 7.41 -14.69 5.96
CA GLN A 36 7.89 -14.61 4.59
C GLN A 36 8.70 -13.31 4.39
N GLN A 37 9.92 -13.28 4.93
CA GLN A 37 10.97 -12.63 4.17
C GLN A 37 11.10 -13.44 2.88
N LYS A 38 10.33 -13.08 1.84
CA LYS A 38 10.74 -13.44 0.50
C LYS A 38 12.17 -12.96 0.38
N LYS A 39 13.10 -13.88 0.10
CA LYS A 39 14.47 -13.49 -0.21
C LYS A 39 14.38 -12.35 -1.23
N TYR A 40 15.11 -11.28 -0.99
CA TYR A 40 15.20 -10.14 -1.89
C TYR A 40 15.82 -10.55 -3.23
N GLY A 41 15.33 -11.47 -3.91
CA GLY A 41 15.79 -12.07 -5.15
C GLY A 41 14.67 -12.81 -5.85
N ASP A 42 13.52 -13.00 -5.17
CA ASP A 42 12.31 -13.47 -5.83
C ASP A 42 11.71 -12.29 -6.62
N PHE A 43 12.34 -12.04 -7.74
CA PHE A 43 11.80 -11.16 -8.77
C PHE A 43 10.53 -11.81 -9.30
N PRO A 44 9.44 -11.08 -9.49
CA PRO A 44 8.35 -11.61 -10.29
C PRO A 44 8.94 -12.01 -11.65
N ASN A 45 8.64 -13.22 -12.10
CA ASN A 45 8.89 -13.63 -13.48
C ASN A 45 8.00 -12.79 -14.41
N ASP A 46 8.33 -11.51 -14.55
CA ASP A 46 7.62 -10.58 -15.37
C ASP A 46 8.48 -10.28 -16.62
N PRO A 47 8.03 -10.69 -17.81
CA PRO A 47 8.76 -10.44 -19.04
C PRO A 47 9.06 -8.95 -19.29
N SER A 48 8.22 -8.04 -18.78
CA SER A 48 8.42 -6.59 -18.93
C SER A 48 9.65 -6.08 -18.19
N LEU A 49 10.09 -6.82 -17.17
CA LEU A 49 11.24 -6.49 -16.34
C LEU A 49 12.55 -7.09 -16.85
N SER A 50 12.50 -7.98 -17.87
CA SER A 50 13.68 -8.67 -18.36
C SER A 50 14.79 -7.73 -18.83
N GLN A 51 14.44 -6.58 -19.41
CA GLN A 51 15.39 -5.56 -19.85
C GLN A 51 15.96 -4.69 -18.70
N SER A 52 15.24 -4.59 -17.59
CA SER A 52 15.61 -3.77 -16.43
C SER A 52 16.03 -4.59 -15.21
N TYR A 53 16.18 -5.90 -15.39
CA TYR A 53 16.46 -6.84 -14.29
C TYR A 53 17.76 -6.50 -13.56
N ASP A 54 18.84 -6.29 -14.32
CA ASP A 54 20.16 -5.99 -13.74
C ASP A 54 20.13 -4.66 -12.98
N LEU A 55 19.47 -3.63 -13.54
CA LEU A 55 19.27 -2.36 -12.87
C LEU A 55 18.51 -2.53 -11.55
N TYR A 56 17.42 -3.30 -11.58
CA TYR A 56 16.65 -3.57 -10.38
C TYR A 56 17.47 -4.28 -9.30
N ILE A 57 18.19 -5.33 -9.66
CA ILE A 57 19.04 -6.09 -8.73
C ILE A 57 20.10 -5.19 -8.11
N ASP A 58 20.72 -4.32 -8.90
CA ASP A 58 21.71 -3.36 -8.42
C ASP A 58 21.11 -2.36 -7.43
N LEU A 59 19.92 -1.84 -7.71
CA LEU A 59 19.19 -0.93 -6.82
C LEU A 59 18.83 -1.61 -5.50
N VAL A 60 18.34 -2.86 -5.57
CA VAL A 60 18.02 -3.65 -4.37
C VAL A 60 19.27 -3.88 -3.53
N LYS A 61 20.39 -4.31 -4.14
CA LYS A 61 21.68 -4.51 -3.44
C LYS A 61 22.19 -3.22 -2.81
N LYS A 62 22.10 -2.10 -3.51
CA LYS A 62 22.49 -0.79 -2.98
C LYS A 62 21.70 -0.44 -1.72
N LEU A 63 20.35 -0.54 -1.78
CA LEU A 63 19.49 -0.23 -0.64
C LEU A 63 19.67 -1.22 0.52
N GLN A 64 19.92 -2.51 0.24
CA GLN A 64 20.21 -3.51 1.29
C GLN A 64 21.48 -3.19 2.08
N ASN A 65 22.50 -2.61 1.42
CA ASN A 65 23.79 -2.28 2.03
C ASN A 65 23.80 -0.91 2.73
N GLU A 66 22.73 -0.10 2.58
CA GLU A 66 22.62 1.17 3.28
C GLU A 66 22.47 0.97 4.79
N LYS A 67 23.13 1.84 5.55
CA LYS A 67 22.99 1.84 7.01
C LYS A 67 21.63 2.38 7.42
N TYR A 68 20.96 1.70 8.31
CA TYR A 68 19.67 2.13 8.86
C TYR A 68 19.55 1.84 10.35
N GLU A 69 18.66 2.56 10.99
CA GLU A 69 18.22 2.31 12.35
C GLU A 69 16.88 1.55 12.33
N ASN A 70 16.75 0.49 13.14
CA ASN A 70 15.45 -0.13 13.37
C ASN A 70 14.64 0.70 14.35
N VAL A 71 13.51 1.20 13.91
CA VAL A 71 12.58 1.96 14.75
C VAL A 71 11.27 1.20 14.92
N TYR A 72 10.61 1.45 16.03
CA TYR A 72 9.38 0.74 16.38
C TYR A 72 8.34 1.72 16.92
N ILE A 73 7.08 1.47 16.55
CA ILE A 73 5.93 2.13 17.13
C ILE A 73 4.94 1.10 17.70
N THR A 74 4.06 1.57 18.54
CA THR A 74 2.83 0.87 18.89
C THR A 74 1.68 1.48 18.09
N SER A 75 0.99 0.67 17.28
CA SER A 75 -0.17 1.11 16.51
C SER A 75 -1.35 1.50 17.40
N TYR A 76 -2.36 2.14 16.81
CA TYR A 76 -3.59 2.51 17.52
C TYR A 76 -4.32 1.30 18.16
N ASP A 77 -4.14 0.10 17.61
CA ASP A 77 -4.71 -1.18 18.09
C ASP A 77 -3.66 -2.09 18.77
N LYS A 78 -2.58 -1.49 19.27
CA LYS A 78 -1.53 -2.09 20.11
C LYS A 78 -0.62 -3.11 19.43
N LEU A 79 -0.51 -3.09 18.10
CA LEU A 79 0.48 -3.86 17.39
C LEU A 79 1.85 -3.18 17.45
N LYS A 80 2.92 -3.96 17.67
CA LYS A 80 4.29 -3.47 17.50
C LYS A 80 4.62 -3.48 16.00
N LEU A 81 4.83 -2.30 15.43
CA LEU A 81 5.22 -2.11 14.03
C LEU A 81 6.67 -1.67 13.95
N ARG A 82 7.36 -2.11 12.89
CA ARG A 82 8.77 -1.82 12.65
C ARG A 82 8.93 -0.94 11.42
N GLY A 83 9.92 -0.05 11.44
CA GLY A 83 10.43 0.68 10.29
C GLY A 83 11.95 0.68 10.23
N ARG A 84 12.48 0.98 9.05
CA ARG A 84 13.91 1.23 8.81
C ARG A 84 14.10 2.71 8.54
N TYR A 85 14.75 3.40 9.46
CA TYR A 85 15.06 4.81 9.33
C TYR A 85 16.48 4.98 8.75
N TYR A 86 16.54 5.63 7.60
CA TYR A 86 17.78 5.99 6.90
C TYR A 86 18.02 7.47 7.11
N HIS A 87 19.06 7.77 7.88
CA HIS A 87 19.49 9.14 8.13
C HIS A 87 20.38 9.65 7.02
N SER A 88 20.10 10.83 6.49
CA SER A 88 20.91 11.53 5.51
C SER A 88 21.48 12.82 6.09
N ASN A 89 20.62 13.68 6.65
CA ASN A 89 21.00 14.97 7.20
C ASN A 89 20.14 15.35 8.42
N ASP A 90 20.72 16.12 9.34
CA ASP A 90 19.97 16.71 10.44
C ASP A 90 18.95 17.73 9.91
N ASN A 91 17.79 17.79 10.53
CA ASN A 91 16.68 18.68 10.18
C ASN A 91 16.17 18.56 8.72
N ALA A 92 16.58 17.54 7.98
CA ALA A 92 16.08 17.29 6.64
C ALA A 92 14.61 16.81 6.65
N PRO A 93 13.84 17.08 5.59
CA PRO A 93 12.50 16.51 5.44
C PRO A 93 12.56 14.99 5.43
N ILE A 94 11.48 14.35 5.85
CA ILE A 94 11.41 12.90 5.98
C ILE A 94 10.39 12.33 5.00
N ALA A 95 10.79 11.39 4.18
CA ALA A 95 9.89 10.59 3.36
C ALA A 95 9.43 9.35 4.15
N LEU A 96 8.14 9.24 4.40
CA LEU A 96 7.48 8.09 5.04
C LEU A 96 6.87 7.20 3.97
N CYS A 97 7.38 5.97 3.82
CA CYS A 97 7.16 5.11 2.67
C CYS A 97 6.39 3.83 3.01
N PHE A 98 5.33 3.51 2.25
CA PHE A 98 4.43 2.37 2.40
C PHE A 98 4.49 1.46 1.18
N HIS A 99 4.83 0.18 1.39
CA HIS A 99 5.01 -0.81 0.31
C HIS A 99 3.69 -1.43 -0.18
N GLY A 100 3.75 -2.21 -1.26
CA GLY A 100 2.60 -2.90 -1.83
C GLY A 100 2.17 -4.15 -1.06
N PHE A 101 1.03 -4.71 -1.47
CA PHE A 101 0.47 -5.96 -0.92
C PHE A 101 1.48 -7.10 -1.00
N ARG A 102 1.77 -7.72 0.16
CA ARG A 102 2.80 -8.77 0.28
C ARG A 102 4.16 -8.37 -0.30
N GLY A 103 4.40 -7.07 -0.38
CA GLY A 103 5.65 -6.48 -0.80
C GLY A 103 6.69 -6.42 0.32
N THR A 104 7.81 -5.79 0.00
CA THR A 104 8.83 -5.46 0.98
C THR A 104 9.34 -4.05 0.73
N PRO A 105 9.66 -3.27 1.77
CA PRO A 105 10.15 -1.90 1.59
C PRO A 105 11.39 -1.80 0.70
N ILE A 106 12.30 -2.77 0.79
CA ILE A 106 13.52 -2.78 -0.02
C ILE A 106 13.20 -2.99 -1.50
N ARG A 107 12.32 -3.95 -1.82
CA ARG A 107 11.95 -4.27 -3.19
C ARG A 107 11.22 -3.09 -3.84
N ASP A 108 10.22 -2.58 -3.14
CA ASP A 108 9.29 -1.63 -3.72
C ASP A 108 9.91 -0.21 -3.81
N PHE A 109 10.85 0.13 -2.90
CA PHE A 109 11.45 1.46 -2.86
C PHE A 109 12.90 1.53 -3.34
N CYS A 110 13.48 0.47 -3.91
CA CYS A 110 14.89 0.49 -4.32
C CYS A 110 15.23 1.64 -5.31
N GLY A 111 14.33 1.98 -6.23
CA GLY A 111 14.48 3.10 -7.15
C GLY A 111 14.13 4.45 -6.51
N GLY A 112 12.95 4.55 -5.91
CA GLY A 112 12.46 5.78 -5.28
C GLY A 112 13.36 6.28 -4.14
N TYR A 113 13.94 5.38 -3.37
CA TYR A 113 14.89 5.70 -2.31
C TYR A 113 16.08 6.51 -2.82
N GLN A 114 16.62 6.16 -4.00
CA GLN A 114 17.78 6.86 -4.57
C GLN A 114 17.45 8.33 -4.86
N ILE A 115 16.25 8.61 -5.41
CA ILE A 115 15.79 9.97 -5.68
C ILE A 115 15.67 10.76 -4.37
N LEU A 116 15.05 10.20 -3.36
CA LEU A 116 14.84 10.84 -2.05
C LEU A 116 16.19 11.13 -1.36
N LYS A 117 17.14 10.19 -1.42
CA LYS A 117 18.49 10.35 -0.89
C LYS A 117 19.25 11.45 -1.62
N GLU A 118 19.22 11.49 -2.96
CA GLU A 118 19.84 12.54 -3.77
C GLU A 118 19.26 13.93 -3.45
N ARG A 119 17.98 13.99 -3.03
CA ARG A 119 17.32 15.21 -2.56
C ARG A 119 17.63 15.56 -1.10
N GLY A 120 18.45 14.76 -0.42
CA GLY A 120 18.84 14.99 0.97
C GLY A 120 17.77 14.62 2.01
N PHE A 121 16.72 13.90 1.62
CA PHE A 121 15.71 13.42 2.56
C PHE A 121 16.25 12.36 3.51
N ASN A 122 15.77 12.40 4.75
CA ASN A 122 15.74 11.21 5.59
C ASN A 122 14.59 10.32 5.10
N VAL A 123 14.75 9.00 5.19
CA VAL A 123 13.74 8.06 4.67
C VAL A 123 13.34 7.07 5.74
N LEU A 124 12.05 6.93 5.97
CA LEU A 124 11.49 5.88 6.81
C LEU A 124 10.71 4.89 5.95
N LEU A 125 11.29 3.71 5.76
CA LEU A 125 10.63 2.58 5.10
C LEU A 125 9.95 1.72 6.17
N VAL A 126 8.63 1.67 6.17
CA VAL A 126 7.88 0.89 7.16
C VAL A 126 7.62 -0.54 6.70
N ASP A 127 7.72 -1.49 7.61
CA ASP A 127 7.10 -2.80 7.45
C ASP A 127 5.63 -2.64 7.87
N GLU A 128 4.69 -2.72 6.95
CA GLU A 128 3.27 -2.60 7.28
C GLU A 128 2.80 -3.72 8.20
N ARG A 129 1.63 -3.51 8.86
CA ARG A 129 1.04 -4.57 9.69
C ARG A 129 0.94 -5.89 8.93
N ALA A 130 1.13 -6.99 9.60
CA ALA A 130 1.13 -8.35 9.04
C ALA A 130 2.22 -8.61 7.98
N HIS A 131 3.23 -7.72 7.85
CA HIS A 131 4.35 -7.92 6.94
C HIS A 131 5.68 -7.96 7.69
N ILE A 132 6.59 -8.77 7.20
CA ILE A 132 8.00 -8.91 7.57
C ILE A 132 8.22 -8.99 9.10
N ASN A 133 8.64 -7.88 9.75
CA ASN A 133 8.93 -7.83 11.19
C ASN A 133 7.86 -7.08 12.01
N SER A 134 6.85 -6.52 11.36
CA SER A 134 5.70 -5.94 12.04
C SER A 134 4.74 -7.01 12.51
N LYS A 135 4.09 -6.78 13.64
CA LYS A 135 3.10 -7.70 14.21
C LYS A 135 1.75 -7.59 13.47
N GLY A 136 0.84 -8.50 13.82
CA GLY A 136 -0.43 -8.69 13.13
C GLY A 136 -0.39 -9.91 12.22
N HIS A 137 -1.57 -10.36 11.78
CA HIS A 137 -1.73 -11.51 10.89
C HIS A 137 -2.72 -11.24 9.76
N THR A 138 -3.31 -10.05 9.74
CA THR A 138 -4.34 -9.68 8.78
C THR A 138 -3.92 -8.43 8.00
N ILE A 139 -3.82 -8.57 6.69
CA ILE A 139 -3.66 -7.47 5.74
C ILE A 139 -5.06 -6.93 5.46
N THR A 140 -5.28 -5.64 5.61
CA THR A 140 -6.62 -5.05 5.50
C THR A 140 -6.81 -4.16 4.27
N PHE A 141 -5.92 -4.29 3.29
CA PHE A 141 -5.96 -3.53 2.03
C PHE A 141 -6.04 -2.01 2.24
N GLY A 142 -5.29 -1.51 3.23
CA GLY A 142 -5.18 -0.09 3.55
C GLY A 142 -6.27 0.44 4.50
N VAL A 143 -7.22 -0.41 4.96
CA VAL A 143 -8.29 0.02 5.88
C VAL A 143 -7.79 0.33 7.28
N LYS A 144 -6.97 -0.55 7.86
CA LYS A 144 -6.34 -0.35 9.18
C LYS A 144 -4.97 0.30 9.04
N GLU A 145 -4.29 0.05 7.92
CA GLU A 145 -2.96 0.55 7.62
C GLU A 145 -2.91 2.09 7.54
N SER A 146 -3.99 2.76 7.09
CA SER A 146 -4.06 4.23 7.10
C SER A 146 -3.96 4.83 8.51
N LYS A 147 -4.53 4.16 9.50
CA LYS A 147 -4.38 4.57 10.91
C LYS A 147 -2.96 4.33 11.45
N ASP A 148 -2.29 3.27 10.94
CA ASP A 148 -0.88 3.06 11.26
C ASP A 148 -0.02 4.18 10.65
N ALA A 149 -0.37 4.65 9.45
CA ALA A 149 0.30 5.79 8.83
C ALA A 149 0.21 7.04 9.71
N THR A 150 -0.96 7.33 10.29
CA THR A 150 -1.11 8.41 11.28
C THR A 150 -0.23 8.18 12.52
N SER A 151 -0.14 6.95 12.99
CA SER A 151 0.74 6.62 14.14
C SER A 151 2.22 6.85 13.80
N TRP A 152 2.65 6.53 12.58
CA TRP A 152 4.00 6.80 12.10
C TRP A 152 4.27 8.30 11.93
N ILE A 153 3.33 9.07 11.41
CA ILE A 153 3.42 10.54 11.30
C ILE A 153 3.65 11.15 12.69
N ASN A 154 2.84 10.76 13.67
CA ASN A 154 2.97 11.24 15.04
C ASN A 154 4.32 10.85 15.67
N TYR A 155 4.80 9.63 15.40
CA TYR A 155 6.14 9.21 15.84
C TYR A 155 7.23 10.11 15.27
N LEU A 156 7.18 10.44 13.99
CA LEU A 156 8.19 11.31 13.37
C LEU A 156 8.20 12.71 14.00
N ILE A 157 7.02 13.29 14.21
CA ILE A 157 6.90 14.61 14.84
C ILE A 157 7.40 14.59 16.29
N ASN A 158 7.05 13.56 17.05
CA ASN A 158 7.49 13.42 18.44
C ASN A 158 9.01 13.21 18.53
N ARG A 159 9.62 12.54 17.56
CA ARG A 159 11.06 12.25 17.55
C ARG A 159 11.89 13.42 17.02
N PHE A 160 11.45 14.07 15.95
CA PHE A 160 12.25 15.07 15.23
C PHE A 160 11.77 16.51 15.41
N GLY A 161 10.67 16.71 16.12
CA GLY A 161 10.16 18.04 16.45
C GLY A 161 8.99 18.50 15.59
N LYS A 162 8.35 19.58 16.04
CA LYS A 162 7.12 20.12 15.46
C LYS A 162 7.29 20.70 14.04
N ASP A 163 8.50 21.06 13.67
CA ASP A 163 8.80 21.67 12.37
C ASP A 163 9.17 20.63 11.30
N THR A 164 9.18 19.34 11.67
CA THR A 164 9.51 18.23 10.75
C THR A 164 8.58 18.25 9.55
N LYS A 165 9.13 18.35 8.35
CA LYS A 165 8.40 18.24 7.08
C LYS A 165 8.34 16.78 6.64
N ILE A 166 7.14 16.30 6.31
CA ILE A 166 6.90 14.89 5.97
C ILE A 166 6.30 14.77 4.58
N LEU A 167 6.92 13.95 3.73
CA LEU A 167 6.40 13.50 2.45
C LEU A 167 5.85 12.08 2.62
N LEU A 168 4.60 11.83 2.26
CA LEU A 168 4.06 10.48 2.22
C LEU A 168 4.28 9.87 0.85
N VAL A 169 4.80 8.63 0.80
CA VAL A 169 5.04 7.92 -0.45
C VAL A 169 4.46 6.52 -0.35
N GLY A 170 3.69 6.08 -1.34
CA GLY A 170 3.10 4.75 -1.33
C GLY A 170 3.05 4.10 -2.69
N ILE A 171 3.31 2.79 -2.74
CA ILE A 171 3.27 1.98 -3.96
C ILE A 171 2.13 0.97 -3.87
N SER A 172 1.26 0.89 -4.88
CA SER A 172 0.16 -0.09 -4.98
C SER A 172 -0.79 0.01 -3.76
N MET A 173 -0.88 -1.03 -2.93
CA MET A 173 -1.60 -0.98 -1.66
C MET A 173 -1.09 0.17 -0.77
N GLY A 174 0.22 0.40 -0.73
CA GLY A 174 0.82 1.55 -0.04
C GLY A 174 0.34 2.88 -0.60
N GLY A 175 0.14 2.98 -1.92
CA GLY A 175 -0.46 4.15 -2.57
C GLY A 175 -1.90 4.39 -2.09
N TYR A 176 -2.71 3.35 -1.97
CA TYR A 176 -4.04 3.46 -1.35
C TYR A 176 -3.97 3.82 0.14
N ILE A 177 -3.03 3.25 0.90
CA ILE A 177 -2.83 3.61 2.32
C ILE A 177 -2.61 5.10 2.45
N VAL A 178 -1.70 5.66 1.66
CA VAL A 178 -1.40 7.10 1.66
C VAL A 178 -2.64 7.91 1.23
N ALA A 179 -3.31 7.53 0.14
CA ALA A 179 -4.53 8.20 -0.32
C ALA A 179 -5.63 8.18 0.76
N ASN A 180 -5.87 7.03 1.39
CA ASN A 180 -6.85 6.90 2.47
C ASN A 180 -6.45 7.75 3.69
N THR A 181 -5.17 7.85 4.00
CA THR A 181 -4.65 8.68 5.09
C THR A 181 -4.90 10.16 4.84
N ILE A 182 -4.51 10.70 3.68
CA ILE A 182 -4.66 12.13 3.37
C ILE A 182 -6.12 12.56 3.16
N ILE A 183 -7.03 11.61 2.92
CA ILE A 183 -8.45 11.88 2.71
C ILE A 183 -9.26 11.69 3.99
N ASN A 184 -9.08 10.59 4.69
CA ASN A 184 -9.97 10.17 5.78
C ASN A 184 -9.41 10.33 7.19
N GLU A 185 -8.08 10.34 7.36
CA GLU A 185 -7.49 10.45 8.70
C GLU A 185 -7.18 11.91 9.04
N ASP A 186 -7.04 12.21 10.32
CA ASP A 186 -6.58 13.52 10.78
C ASP A 186 -5.05 13.58 10.69
N ILE A 187 -4.56 14.42 9.79
CA ILE A 187 -3.12 14.58 9.54
C ILE A 187 -2.67 16.01 9.88
N PRO A 188 -1.52 16.17 10.51
CA PRO A 188 -0.97 17.47 10.85
C PRO A 188 -0.37 18.19 9.64
N ASN A 189 -0.22 19.51 9.74
CA ASN A 189 0.36 20.37 8.69
C ASN A 189 1.84 20.06 8.37
N ASN A 190 2.46 19.19 9.14
CA ASN A 190 3.80 18.66 8.88
C ASN A 190 3.86 17.85 7.56
N VAL A 191 2.74 17.25 7.17
CA VAL A 191 2.62 16.53 5.89
C VAL A 191 2.41 17.56 4.79
N PHE A 192 3.44 17.77 3.96
CA PHE A 192 3.40 18.79 2.92
C PHE A 192 2.92 18.25 1.56
N GLY A 193 2.87 16.93 1.37
CA GLY A 193 2.41 16.35 0.12
C GLY A 193 2.50 14.82 0.10
N ALA A 194 2.01 14.21 -1.00
CA ALA A 194 2.04 12.77 -1.18
C ALA A 194 2.36 12.33 -2.62
N ILE A 195 3.04 11.19 -2.76
CA ILE A 195 3.33 10.52 -4.03
C ILE A 195 2.68 9.13 -4.01
N LEU A 196 1.81 8.87 -4.98
CA LEU A 196 1.03 7.65 -5.10
C LEU A 196 1.45 6.92 -6.38
N ASP A 197 2.20 5.83 -6.26
CA ASP A 197 2.61 5.02 -7.39
C ASP A 197 1.66 3.82 -7.55
N CYS A 198 1.09 3.64 -8.73
CA CYS A 198 0.10 2.64 -9.13
C CYS A 198 -1.01 2.36 -8.09
N PRO A 199 -1.65 3.41 -7.51
CA PRO A 199 -2.66 3.24 -6.48
C PRO A 199 -3.99 2.77 -7.07
N TYR A 200 -4.81 2.13 -6.24
CA TYR A 200 -6.25 2.02 -6.46
C TYR A 200 -7.00 3.01 -5.56
N HIS A 201 -8.27 3.34 -5.90
CA HIS A 201 -9.10 4.24 -5.09
C HIS A 201 -10.05 3.50 -4.13
N SER A 202 -10.13 2.17 -4.26
CA SER A 202 -11.13 1.38 -3.53
C SER A 202 -10.67 -0.06 -3.34
N PRO A 203 -10.70 -0.58 -2.08
CA PRO A 203 -10.45 -2.00 -1.82
C PRO A 203 -11.47 -2.91 -2.50
N ILE A 204 -12.72 -2.45 -2.66
CA ILE A 204 -13.76 -3.23 -3.36
C ILE A 204 -13.38 -3.41 -4.82
N GLU A 205 -12.99 -2.33 -5.50
CA GLU A 205 -12.70 -2.39 -6.94
C GLU A 205 -11.49 -3.27 -7.26
N ILE A 206 -10.41 -3.19 -6.47
CA ILE A 206 -9.24 -4.05 -6.69
C ILE A 206 -9.55 -5.53 -6.39
N LEU A 207 -10.30 -5.82 -5.32
CA LEU A 207 -10.72 -7.18 -4.98
C LEU A 207 -11.70 -7.74 -6.01
N LYS A 208 -12.63 -6.91 -6.52
CA LYS A 208 -13.56 -7.27 -7.58
C LYS A 208 -12.83 -7.55 -8.89
N HIS A 209 -11.90 -6.67 -9.28
CA HIS A 209 -11.06 -6.87 -10.45
C HIS A 209 -10.30 -8.20 -10.39
N SER A 210 -9.66 -8.49 -9.27
CA SER A 210 -8.93 -9.74 -9.06
C SER A 210 -9.85 -10.96 -9.10
N CYS A 211 -11.02 -10.88 -8.45
CA CYS A 211 -11.98 -11.96 -8.37
C CYS A 211 -12.58 -12.30 -9.74
N VAL A 212 -13.05 -11.27 -10.47
CA VAL A 212 -13.78 -11.46 -11.73
C VAL A 212 -12.83 -11.67 -12.91
N ASN A 213 -11.82 -10.81 -13.06
CA ASN A 213 -10.99 -10.77 -14.27
C ASN A 213 -9.79 -11.71 -14.21
N LYS A 214 -9.30 -12.06 -13.01
CA LYS A 214 -8.16 -12.98 -12.87
C LYS A 214 -8.57 -14.38 -12.43
N LEU A 215 -9.51 -14.50 -11.50
CA LEU A 215 -9.94 -15.79 -10.99
C LEU A 215 -11.21 -16.32 -11.69
N HIS A 216 -11.85 -15.51 -12.52
CA HIS A 216 -13.10 -15.82 -13.23
C HIS A 216 -14.24 -16.23 -12.28
N ILE A 217 -14.25 -15.73 -11.04
CA ILE A 217 -15.29 -15.98 -10.05
C ILE A 217 -16.32 -14.84 -10.14
N PRO A 218 -17.63 -15.14 -10.32
CA PRO A 218 -18.67 -14.11 -10.33
C PRO A 218 -18.68 -13.29 -9.03
N TRP A 219 -18.79 -11.97 -9.14
CA TRP A 219 -18.68 -11.08 -7.97
C TRP A 219 -19.70 -11.32 -6.87
N TRP A 220 -20.93 -11.71 -7.24
CA TRP A 220 -21.96 -12.04 -6.26
C TRP A 220 -21.54 -13.17 -5.30
N LEU A 221 -20.78 -14.14 -5.79
CA LEU A 221 -20.22 -15.23 -4.98
C LEU A 221 -18.92 -14.81 -4.29
N GLY A 222 -17.92 -14.35 -5.06
CA GLY A 222 -16.61 -13.99 -4.53
C GLY A 222 -16.68 -12.81 -3.56
N GLY A 223 -17.46 -11.78 -3.87
CA GLY A 223 -17.66 -10.63 -3.00
C GLY A 223 -18.32 -10.98 -1.67
N THR A 224 -19.27 -11.91 -1.67
CA THR A 224 -19.93 -12.40 -0.45
C THR A 224 -18.95 -13.16 0.44
N LEU A 225 -18.14 -14.06 -0.15
CA LEU A 225 -17.11 -14.81 0.57
C LEU A 225 -16.02 -13.89 1.12
N LEU A 226 -15.52 -12.94 0.31
CA LEU A 226 -14.52 -11.95 0.73
C LEU A 226 -15.02 -11.07 1.89
N ARG A 227 -16.29 -10.64 1.83
CA ARG A 227 -16.92 -9.87 2.90
C ARG A 227 -17.01 -10.66 4.20
N SER A 228 -17.47 -11.91 4.14
CA SER A 228 -17.54 -12.79 5.32
C SER A 228 -16.16 -13.12 5.86
N ALA A 229 -15.20 -13.40 5.00
CA ALA A 229 -13.80 -13.64 5.36
C ALA A 229 -13.20 -12.45 6.11
N ALA A 230 -13.34 -11.24 5.58
CA ALA A 230 -12.83 -10.03 6.21
C ALA A 230 -13.52 -9.72 7.55
N PHE A 231 -14.86 -9.86 7.60
CA PHE A 231 -15.65 -9.49 8.79
C PHE A 231 -15.49 -10.52 9.92
N ILE A 232 -15.68 -11.81 9.63
CA ILE A 232 -15.71 -12.87 10.65
C ILE A 232 -14.30 -13.21 11.13
N PHE A 233 -13.37 -13.39 10.22
CA PHE A 233 -12.00 -13.86 10.54
C PHE A 233 -10.97 -12.76 10.59
N GLY A 234 -11.12 -11.73 9.74
CA GLY A 234 -10.19 -10.59 9.67
C GLY A 234 -10.51 -9.44 10.64
N HIS A 235 -11.72 -9.43 11.23
CA HIS A 235 -12.22 -8.39 12.12
C HIS A 235 -12.11 -6.98 11.53
N PHE A 236 -12.46 -6.84 10.24
CA PHE A 236 -12.53 -5.55 9.57
C PHE A 236 -13.59 -5.57 8.44
N SER A 237 -13.93 -4.38 7.94
CA SER A 237 -14.84 -4.24 6.81
C SER A 237 -14.28 -3.22 5.82
N PHE A 238 -14.08 -3.63 4.59
CA PHE A 238 -13.66 -2.77 3.49
C PHE A 238 -14.83 -2.22 2.66
N TYR A 239 -16.07 -2.59 2.99
CA TYR A 239 -17.30 -2.15 2.29
C TYR A 239 -17.84 -0.80 2.77
N LYS A 240 -17.26 -0.20 3.80
CA LYS A 240 -17.73 1.10 4.28
C LYS A 240 -17.46 2.16 3.21
N GLU A 241 -18.43 3.04 2.97
CA GLU A 241 -18.34 4.12 1.97
C GLU A 241 -17.09 4.99 2.13
N LYS A 242 -16.67 5.24 3.35
CA LYS A 242 -15.46 6.02 3.61
C LYS A 242 -14.18 5.44 3.00
N TYR A 243 -14.15 4.15 2.69
CA TYR A 243 -12.99 3.50 2.05
C TYR A 243 -13.08 3.48 0.53
N GLN A 244 -14.18 4.01 -0.04
CA GLN A 244 -14.30 4.29 -1.46
C GLN A 244 -13.91 5.76 -1.66
N LEU A 245 -12.68 6.02 -2.13
CA LEU A 245 -12.10 7.38 -2.11
C LEU A 245 -12.58 8.26 -3.28
N THR A 246 -13.78 8.02 -3.76
CA THR A 246 -14.45 8.84 -4.76
C THR A 246 -15.16 10.02 -4.11
N ASN A 247 -15.13 11.21 -4.75
CA ASN A 247 -15.84 12.42 -4.33
C ASN A 247 -15.50 12.92 -2.91
N LYS A 248 -14.26 12.72 -2.48
CA LYS A 248 -13.73 13.19 -1.19
C LYS A 248 -12.51 14.05 -1.43
N LEU A 249 -12.31 15.05 -0.56
CA LEU A 249 -11.18 15.98 -0.70
C LEU A 249 -9.98 15.49 0.11
N ALA A 250 -8.81 15.51 -0.53
CA ALA A 250 -7.54 15.32 0.12
C ALA A 250 -7.09 16.58 0.85
N LYS A 251 -6.44 16.41 1.99
CA LYS A 251 -5.98 17.50 2.86
C LYS A 251 -4.66 18.13 2.41
N VAL A 252 -3.94 17.44 1.53
CA VAL A 252 -2.65 17.89 0.97
C VAL A 252 -2.60 17.61 -0.53
N ASN A 253 -1.68 18.28 -1.22
CA ASN A 253 -1.41 18.04 -2.62
C ASN A 253 -0.78 16.66 -2.82
N PHE A 254 -1.04 16.05 -3.97
CA PHE A 254 -0.43 14.77 -4.33
C PHE A 254 -0.27 14.62 -5.85
N ILE A 255 0.62 13.71 -6.22
CA ILE A 255 0.73 13.22 -7.60
C ILE A 255 0.46 11.72 -7.64
N VAL A 256 -0.03 11.28 -8.79
CA VAL A 256 -0.19 9.87 -9.14
C VAL A 256 0.80 9.53 -10.25
N ILE A 257 1.52 8.44 -10.07
CA ILE A 257 2.37 7.81 -11.09
C ILE A 257 1.73 6.47 -11.44
N HIS A 258 1.56 6.13 -12.73
CA HIS A 258 0.93 4.86 -13.10
C HIS A 258 1.40 4.39 -14.47
N GLY A 259 1.62 3.09 -14.61
CA GLY A 259 1.87 2.46 -15.90
C GLY A 259 0.57 2.25 -16.69
N ASP A 260 0.59 2.45 -18.00
CA ASP A 260 -0.59 2.23 -18.85
C ASP A 260 -0.83 0.75 -19.18
N ASN A 261 0.19 -0.10 -18.97
CA ASN A 261 0.11 -1.55 -19.16
C ASN A 261 -0.06 -2.32 -17.84
N ASP A 262 -0.41 -1.62 -16.74
CA ASP A 262 -0.56 -2.25 -15.42
C ASP A 262 -1.71 -3.27 -15.41
N SER A 263 -1.32 -4.54 -15.41
CA SER A 263 -2.24 -5.69 -15.44
C SER A 263 -2.78 -6.05 -14.04
N ILE A 264 -2.22 -5.52 -12.95
CA ILE A 264 -2.61 -5.82 -11.56
C ILE A 264 -3.61 -4.78 -11.06
N VAL A 265 -3.26 -3.50 -11.17
CA VAL A 265 -4.12 -2.37 -10.85
C VAL A 265 -4.33 -1.56 -12.11
N PRO A 266 -5.44 -1.75 -12.84
CA PRO A 266 -5.69 -1.01 -14.09
C PRO A 266 -5.48 0.49 -13.92
N CYS A 267 -4.77 1.11 -14.87
CA CYS A 267 -4.37 2.53 -14.79
C CYS A 267 -5.54 3.47 -14.47
N GLN A 268 -6.75 3.18 -14.99
CA GLN A 268 -7.96 3.97 -14.73
C GLN A 268 -8.43 3.91 -13.26
N PHE A 269 -7.97 2.95 -12.44
CA PHE A 269 -8.37 2.88 -11.03
C PHE A 269 -7.83 4.05 -10.21
N SER A 270 -6.81 4.72 -10.69
CA SER A 270 -6.29 5.93 -10.04
C SER A 270 -6.97 7.24 -10.49
N ASP A 271 -7.79 7.22 -11.55
CA ASP A 271 -8.42 8.45 -12.07
C ASP A 271 -9.39 9.08 -11.05
N ASN A 272 -10.10 8.25 -10.30
CA ASN A 272 -11.02 8.72 -9.27
C ASN A 272 -10.31 9.48 -8.14
N LEU A 273 -9.01 9.23 -7.90
CA LEU A 273 -8.25 9.95 -6.88
C LEU A 273 -7.97 11.39 -7.29
N LEU A 274 -7.86 11.69 -8.59
CA LEU A 274 -7.61 13.05 -9.07
C LEU A 274 -8.76 14.00 -8.72
N LEU A 275 -9.97 13.49 -8.55
CA LEU A 275 -11.12 14.28 -8.13
C LEU A 275 -10.99 14.77 -6.67
N ALA A 276 -10.08 14.19 -5.89
CA ALA A 276 -9.89 14.54 -4.49
C ALA A 276 -9.10 15.85 -4.28
N ASN A 277 -8.41 16.34 -5.31
CA ASN A 277 -7.69 17.61 -5.23
C ASN A 277 -7.49 18.18 -6.64
N LYS A 278 -7.85 19.45 -6.85
CA LYS A 278 -7.73 20.15 -8.16
C LYS A 278 -6.29 20.32 -8.64
N GLU A 279 -5.33 20.33 -7.71
CA GLU A 279 -3.90 20.42 -7.99
C GLU A 279 -3.26 19.05 -8.24
N ALA A 280 -4.03 17.95 -8.04
CA ALA A 280 -3.51 16.61 -8.26
C ALA A 280 -3.22 16.37 -9.74
N ARG A 281 -2.06 15.76 -10.01
CA ARG A 281 -1.61 15.42 -11.37
C ARG A 281 -1.33 13.94 -11.47
N LYS A 282 -1.60 13.37 -12.64
CA LYS A 282 -1.27 11.98 -12.97
C LYS A 282 -0.24 11.94 -14.10
N TYR A 283 0.80 11.17 -13.87
CA TYR A 283 1.83 10.87 -14.86
C TYR A 283 1.70 9.41 -15.30
N VAL A 284 1.45 9.22 -16.60
CA VAL A 284 1.27 7.89 -17.19
C VAL A 284 2.56 7.46 -17.85
N PHE A 285 3.07 6.29 -17.46
CA PHE A 285 4.31 5.72 -18.00
C PHE A 285 3.97 4.66 -19.06
N LYS A 286 4.31 4.98 -20.29
CA LYS A 286 3.97 4.14 -21.47
C LYS A 286 4.70 2.79 -21.41
N GLY A 287 3.94 1.71 -21.52
CA GLY A 287 4.44 0.33 -21.49
C GLY A 287 4.84 -0.17 -20.10
N ALA A 288 4.70 0.65 -19.05
CA ALA A 288 5.03 0.22 -17.71
C ALA A 288 3.93 -0.69 -17.13
N GLU A 289 4.32 -1.83 -16.62
CA GLU A 289 3.52 -2.74 -15.80
C GLU A 289 3.46 -2.25 -14.34
N HIS A 290 2.87 -3.05 -13.46
CA HIS A 290 2.61 -2.71 -12.06
C HIS A 290 3.88 -2.42 -11.25
N GLY A 291 4.00 -1.18 -10.74
CA GLY A 291 5.09 -0.76 -9.84
C GLY A 291 6.46 -0.66 -10.49
N VAL A 292 6.54 -0.61 -11.82
CA VAL A 292 7.83 -0.57 -12.54
C VAL A 292 8.06 0.73 -13.33
N SER A 293 7.24 1.74 -13.12
CA SER A 293 7.37 3.04 -13.80
C SER A 293 8.78 3.62 -13.72
N TYR A 294 9.43 3.52 -12.55
CA TYR A 294 10.83 3.94 -12.37
C TYR A 294 11.82 3.18 -13.27
N LEU A 295 11.60 1.88 -13.48
CA LEU A 295 12.50 1.04 -14.27
C LEU A 295 12.32 1.26 -15.77
N VAL A 296 11.11 1.67 -16.20
CA VAL A 296 10.78 1.95 -17.60
C VAL A 296 11.32 3.31 -18.04
N ASP A 297 11.11 4.35 -17.22
CA ASP A 297 11.66 5.70 -17.51
C ASP A 297 12.08 6.40 -16.23
N LYS A 298 13.33 6.13 -15.84
CA LYS A 298 13.95 6.69 -14.65
C LYS A 298 13.99 8.23 -14.67
N GLU A 299 14.30 8.83 -15.81
CA GLU A 299 14.49 10.28 -15.89
C GLU A 299 13.15 11.02 -15.78
N LEU A 300 12.12 10.53 -16.46
CA LEU A 300 10.77 11.05 -16.29
C LEU A 300 10.27 10.88 -14.86
N TYR A 301 10.47 9.69 -14.26
CA TYR A 301 10.06 9.42 -12.87
C TYR A 301 10.74 10.40 -11.90
N LYS A 302 12.07 10.55 -12.03
CA LYS A 302 12.86 11.49 -11.24
C LYS A 302 12.37 12.93 -11.42
N LYS A 303 12.07 13.33 -12.66
CA LYS A 303 11.53 14.66 -12.96
C LYS A 303 10.20 14.88 -12.27
N CYS A 304 9.23 13.96 -12.39
CA CYS A 304 7.92 14.09 -11.76
C CYS A 304 8.01 14.25 -10.23
N VAL A 305 8.85 13.43 -9.59
CA VAL A 305 9.08 13.49 -8.14
C VAL A 305 9.74 14.80 -7.74
N ASN A 306 10.78 15.22 -8.45
CA ASN A 306 11.51 16.46 -8.14
C ASN A 306 10.66 17.72 -8.33
N ASP A 307 9.91 17.80 -9.41
CA ASP A 307 9.00 18.93 -9.68
C ASP A 307 7.96 19.05 -8.57
N PHE A 308 7.35 17.93 -8.18
CA PHE A 308 6.37 17.90 -7.09
C PHE A 308 6.97 18.36 -5.75
N ILE A 309 8.16 17.87 -5.40
CA ILE A 309 8.85 18.26 -4.17
C ILE A 309 9.17 19.76 -4.20
N ASN A 310 9.70 20.29 -5.31
CA ASN A 310 10.05 21.70 -5.45
C ASN A 310 8.84 22.64 -5.30
N GLU A 311 7.68 22.22 -5.78
CA GLU A 311 6.44 23.02 -5.69
C GLU A 311 5.83 23.05 -4.29
N ASN A 312 6.01 21.98 -3.51
CA ASN A 312 5.28 21.77 -2.24
C ASN A 312 6.15 21.87 -0.98
N LEU A 313 7.45 21.64 -1.07
CA LEU A 313 8.37 21.79 0.05
C LEU A 313 8.82 23.25 0.17
N LYS A 314 8.14 23.99 1.05
CA LYS A 314 8.45 25.41 1.36
C LYS A 314 9.03 25.53 2.74
#